data_5ad3958fb71bc0ef3fbdd07424d8b691
#
_entry.id   5ad3958fb71bc0ef3fbdd07424d8b691
#
_cell.length_a   1.000
_cell.length_b   1.000
_cell.length_c   1.000
_cell.angle_alpha   90.00
_cell.angle_beta   90.00
_cell.angle_gamma   90.00
#
_symmetry.space_group_name_H-M   'P 1'
#
loop_
_entity.id
_entity.type
_entity.pdbx_description
1 polymer ?
#
loop_
_entity_poly.entity_id
_entity_poly.type
_entity_poly.pdbx_seq_one_letter_code
_entity_poly.pdbx_strand_id
1 'polypeptide(L)'
;MTILEMGGIFGLVSNIRPVAPVIRVGLERLIHRGIDGAGVATVYNGVIHVKKDAGKVTDVHSRLNLDDLPGYVGVGHVRSATHGRPVYENTHPVQDCTGTVALVMDGVVSDYDEIRKRLMKRHRLVSRTDAEALAHMLEDELSSGKSMAEALSSVTRQVKGYYTVAVLHKDEERIYALSMGNPLVIGVSDGEYFVSSEEQAIPVKLNSVYFMEPNQLAVVSRDGVVFLNASTLGRIEPTPQVASQVVVEVVKGSFPHYMVKEIYEEPEVLARAVNLLQREYLNDAAMIVAKARNIIFTGSGTSYYASLIGKYYLEELAGVRADAVPAGELPYIGARYIEPGTLIIAVSQSGESADVIRAIRWAKRKGAIILGIVNRLGSALMRESNVYLPMGAGPELAVPATKSFVASVVMMLQLAYAVKGNVAEARELVNKAIGVLISQLDKVRDDVKKVARSLSSHGNAYVISGGPVGLPIAMETALKLKEAAQVHSEAFSFREFKHGPITLVSREFPTIAIMPGNDIDEEIVNVISEVWSRGGYTVVITQRGREVTGDQVIYVERVGNRLMVPLVYPSVIQLLAYELGVARGVDVDNPHNLSKVVTT
;
A
#
# COMPACT_ATOMS: atom_id res chain seq x y z
N MET A 1 19.11 -4.52 -0.88
CA MET A 1 18.55 -4.28 0.48
C MET A 1 17.15 -4.88 0.45
N THR A 2 16.93 -5.91 1.24
CA THR A 2 15.72 -6.75 1.22
C THR A 2 14.47 -5.91 1.40
N ILE A 3 13.45 -6.13 0.59
CA ILE A 3 12.11 -5.56 0.77
C ILE A 3 11.62 -6.03 2.13
N LEU A 4 11.42 -5.11 3.07
CA LEU A 4 10.96 -5.40 4.41
C LEU A 4 9.46 -5.16 4.48
N GLU A 5 8.73 -6.25 4.56
CA GLU A 5 7.30 -6.25 4.83
C GLU A 5 7.06 -5.82 6.27
N MET A 6 5.99 -5.05 6.53
CA MET A 6 5.75 -4.45 7.84
C MET A 6 4.46 -4.94 8.45
N GLY A 7 4.52 -5.15 9.76
CA GLY A 7 3.37 -5.47 10.58
C GLY A 7 2.45 -4.27 10.88
N GLY A 8 1.50 -4.46 11.79
CA GLY A 8 0.61 -3.41 12.26
C GLY A 8 0.46 -3.43 13.77
N ILE A 9 0.64 -2.28 14.41
CA ILE A 9 0.48 -2.06 15.85
C ILE A 9 -0.92 -1.52 16.12
N PHE A 10 -1.56 -2.04 17.17
CA PHE A 10 -2.76 -1.48 17.76
C PHE A 10 -2.69 -1.54 19.28
N GLY A 11 -2.92 -0.41 19.94
CA GLY A 11 -2.93 -0.32 21.41
C GLY A 11 -4.11 0.51 21.89
N LEU A 12 -4.53 0.27 23.12
CA LEU A 12 -5.63 0.98 23.76
C LEU A 12 -5.39 1.13 25.24
N VAL A 13 -5.62 2.34 25.74
CA VAL A 13 -5.85 2.66 27.15
C VAL A 13 -7.30 3.12 27.28
N SER A 14 -8.09 2.45 28.13
CA SER A 14 -9.52 2.70 28.25
C SER A 14 -9.91 2.95 29.71
N ASN A 15 -10.82 3.91 29.92
CA ASN A 15 -11.47 4.15 31.21
C ASN A 15 -12.85 3.49 31.31
N ILE A 16 -13.34 2.91 30.20
CA ILE A 16 -14.76 2.54 30.10
C ILE A 16 -15.00 1.04 29.84
N ARG A 17 -14.03 0.32 29.28
CA ARG A 17 -14.19 -1.11 28.94
C ARG A 17 -12.87 -1.89 28.89
N PRO A 18 -12.90 -3.22 29.00
CA PRO A 18 -11.74 -4.08 28.73
C PRO A 18 -11.22 -3.87 27.31
N VAL A 19 -9.89 -3.88 27.13
CA VAL A 19 -9.26 -3.45 25.87
C VAL A 19 -9.08 -4.57 24.84
N ALA A 20 -8.97 -5.83 25.27
CA ALA A 20 -8.61 -6.93 24.38
C ALA A 20 -9.58 -7.13 23.19
N PRO A 21 -10.92 -7.07 23.34
CA PRO A 21 -11.85 -7.18 22.21
C PRO A 21 -11.68 -6.05 21.19
N VAL A 22 -11.41 -4.83 21.67
CA VAL A 22 -11.22 -3.66 20.80
C VAL A 22 -9.89 -3.75 20.05
N ILE A 23 -8.83 -4.19 20.75
CA ILE A 23 -7.53 -4.43 20.13
C ILE A 23 -7.64 -5.47 19.02
N ARG A 24 -8.32 -6.59 19.27
CA ARG A 24 -8.56 -7.61 18.23
C ARG A 24 -9.26 -7.03 17.00
N VAL A 25 -10.33 -6.25 17.19
CA VAL A 25 -11.02 -5.58 16.06
C VAL A 25 -10.09 -4.63 15.31
N GLY A 26 -9.27 -3.87 16.04
CA GLY A 26 -8.24 -3.03 15.42
C GLY A 26 -7.22 -3.81 14.61
N LEU A 27 -6.77 -4.96 15.13
CA LEU A 27 -5.85 -5.86 14.42
C LEU A 27 -6.49 -6.50 13.18
N GLU A 28 -7.77 -6.86 13.22
CA GLU A 28 -8.51 -7.34 12.04
C GLU A 28 -8.58 -6.28 10.94
N ARG A 29 -8.70 -5.00 11.31
CA ARG A 29 -8.64 -3.89 10.35
C ARG A 29 -7.22 -3.63 9.81
N LEU A 30 -6.19 -4.09 10.52
CA LEU A 30 -4.78 -4.05 10.12
C LEU A 30 -4.30 -5.33 9.42
N ILE A 31 -5.17 -6.31 9.16
CA ILE A 31 -4.78 -7.62 8.60
C ILE A 31 -4.01 -7.50 7.28
N HIS A 32 -4.30 -6.47 6.48
CA HIS A 32 -3.59 -6.17 5.22
C HIS A 32 -2.11 -5.78 5.42
N ARG A 33 -1.69 -5.55 6.68
CA ARG A 33 -0.30 -5.26 7.05
C ARG A 33 0.49 -6.50 7.49
N GLY A 34 -0.18 -7.60 7.83
CA GLY A 34 0.51 -8.81 8.23
C GLY A 34 -0.43 -9.97 8.52
N ILE A 35 -0.02 -11.16 8.05
CA ILE A 35 -0.78 -12.41 8.17
C ILE A 35 0.05 -13.55 8.75
N ASP A 36 1.33 -13.32 9.07
CA ASP A 36 2.29 -14.35 9.50
C ASP A 36 2.25 -14.65 11.00
N GLY A 37 1.62 -13.78 11.78
CA GLY A 37 1.43 -13.94 13.20
C GLY A 37 0.57 -12.82 13.77
N ALA A 38 -0.13 -13.11 14.86
CA ALA A 38 -0.92 -12.13 15.60
C ALA A 38 -0.84 -12.39 17.11
N GLY A 39 -0.91 -11.32 17.91
CA GLY A 39 -0.94 -11.44 19.34
C GLY A 39 -1.34 -10.16 20.05
N VAL A 40 -1.77 -10.32 21.29
CA VAL A 40 -2.22 -9.25 22.18
C VAL A 40 -1.55 -9.44 23.54
N ALA A 41 -1.12 -8.34 24.14
CA ALA A 41 -0.70 -8.27 25.54
C ALA A 41 -1.53 -7.23 26.27
N THR A 42 -1.88 -7.52 27.52
CA THR A 42 -2.58 -6.60 28.42
C THR A 42 -1.90 -6.57 29.79
N VAL A 43 -2.05 -5.45 30.50
CA VAL A 43 -1.60 -5.31 31.89
C VAL A 43 -2.81 -5.41 32.82
N TYR A 44 -2.72 -6.31 33.80
CA TYR A 44 -3.74 -6.43 34.83
C TYR A 44 -3.14 -6.95 36.13
N ASN A 45 -3.40 -6.25 37.25
CA ASN A 45 -2.91 -6.60 38.62
C ASN A 45 -1.39 -6.86 38.69
N GLY A 46 -0.57 -6.03 38.04
CA GLY A 46 0.90 -6.15 38.05
C GLY A 46 1.44 -7.32 37.22
N VAL A 47 0.63 -7.89 36.35
CA VAL A 47 1.01 -8.99 35.44
C VAL A 47 0.72 -8.63 34.01
N ILE A 48 1.65 -8.97 33.13
CA ILE A 48 1.44 -8.91 31.69
C ILE A 48 0.87 -10.23 31.18
N HIS A 49 -0.34 -10.21 30.69
CA HIS A 49 -1.02 -11.34 30.07
C HIS A 49 -0.83 -11.31 28.57
N VAL A 50 -0.34 -12.41 27.96
CA VAL A 50 -0.04 -12.47 26.52
C VAL A 50 -0.73 -13.68 25.88
N LYS A 51 -1.40 -13.44 24.74
CA LYS A 51 -1.85 -14.48 23.82
C LYS A 51 -1.36 -14.15 22.42
N LYS A 52 -0.65 -15.09 21.78
CA LYS A 52 -0.10 -14.92 20.44
C LYS A 52 0.09 -16.26 19.76
N ASP A 53 0.09 -16.27 18.44
CA ASP A 53 0.47 -17.43 17.63
C ASP A 53 0.80 -17.01 16.19
N ALA A 54 1.43 -17.92 15.43
CA ALA A 54 1.60 -17.76 13.99
C ALA A 54 0.24 -17.85 13.26
N GLY A 55 0.09 -17.07 12.19
CA GLY A 55 -1.09 -17.04 11.33
C GLY A 55 -1.91 -15.75 11.42
N LYS A 56 -2.99 -15.69 10.65
CA LYS A 56 -3.90 -14.54 10.59
C LYS A 56 -4.56 -14.30 11.96
N VAL A 57 -4.83 -13.05 12.29
CA VAL A 57 -5.46 -12.67 13.56
C VAL A 57 -6.79 -13.40 13.81
N THR A 58 -7.60 -13.62 12.77
CA THR A 58 -8.87 -14.38 12.83
C THR A 58 -8.66 -15.82 13.26
N ASP A 59 -7.63 -16.48 12.73
CA ASP A 59 -7.31 -17.88 13.02
C ASP A 59 -6.71 -18.01 14.43
N VAL A 60 -5.85 -17.06 14.81
CA VAL A 60 -5.28 -16.99 16.17
C VAL A 60 -6.38 -16.73 17.20
N HIS A 61 -7.31 -15.81 16.92
CA HIS A 61 -8.47 -15.57 17.80
C HIS A 61 -9.35 -16.80 17.95
N SER A 62 -9.63 -17.53 16.86
CA SER A 62 -10.43 -18.76 16.89
C SER A 62 -9.80 -19.85 17.77
N ARG A 63 -8.46 -19.93 17.82
CA ARG A 63 -7.73 -20.91 18.63
C ARG A 63 -7.56 -20.49 20.08
N LEU A 64 -7.23 -19.22 20.33
CA LEU A 64 -6.78 -18.74 21.63
C LEU A 64 -7.78 -17.85 22.36
N ASN A 65 -8.86 -17.43 21.71
CA ASN A 65 -9.81 -16.43 22.21
C ASN A 65 -9.08 -15.18 22.78
N LEU A 66 -8.66 -14.30 21.91
CA LEU A 66 -7.91 -13.09 22.30
C LEU A 66 -8.73 -12.14 23.19
N ASP A 67 -10.07 -12.22 23.13
CA ASP A 67 -11.00 -11.31 23.80
C ASP A 67 -11.06 -11.51 25.32
N ASP A 68 -10.63 -12.65 25.84
CA ASP A 68 -10.72 -12.97 27.27
C ASP A 68 -9.49 -12.49 28.08
N LEU A 69 -8.54 -11.80 27.46
CA LEU A 69 -7.44 -11.15 28.18
C LEU A 69 -7.97 -10.02 29.08
N PRO A 70 -7.63 -10.01 30.37
CA PRO A 70 -8.11 -9.00 31.31
C PRO A 70 -7.38 -7.66 31.15
N GLY A 71 -7.97 -6.57 31.65
CA GLY A 71 -7.29 -5.29 31.79
C GLY A 71 -7.83 -4.18 30.90
N TYR A 72 -7.37 -2.98 31.19
CA TYR A 72 -7.81 -1.73 30.56
C TYR A 72 -6.67 -1.02 29.81
N VAL A 73 -5.51 -1.66 29.72
CA VAL A 73 -4.34 -1.21 28.98
C VAL A 73 -3.77 -2.41 28.25
N GLY A 74 -3.52 -2.26 26.94
CA GLY A 74 -2.96 -3.35 26.16
C GLY A 74 -2.44 -2.91 24.80
N VAL A 75 -1.63 -3.78 24.20
CA VAL A 75 -1.09 -3.63 22.85
C VAL A 75 -1.24 -4.93 22.06
N GLY A 76 -1.39 -4.83 20.77
CA GLY A 76 -1.45 -5.97 19.88
C GLY A 76 -0.71 -5.71 18.59
N HIS A 77 -0.46 -6.77 17.83
CA HIS A 77 0.30 -6.73 16.61
C HIS A 77 -0.18 -7.78 15.62
N VAL A 78 -0.22 -7.40 14.33
CA VAL A 78 -0.26 -8.33 13.19
C VAL A 78 1.10 -8.31 12.53
N ARG A 79 1.71 -9.48 12.36
CA ARG A 79 3.09 -9.61 11.89
C ARG A 79 3.16 -9.89 10.40
N SER A 80 4.04 -9.18 9.70
CA SER A 80 4.66 -9.61 8.46
C SER A 80 6.13 -9.95 8.76
N ALA A 81 6.57 -11.12 8.35
CA ALA A 81 7.86 -11.69 8.82
C ALA A 81 9.04 -11.03 8.12
N THR A 82 9.79 -10.19 8.84
CA THR A 82 11.06 -9.56 8.40
C THR A 82 12.28 -10.33 8.87
N HIS A 83 12.31 -10.64 10.17
CA HIS A 83 13.37 -11.43 10.82
C HIS A 83 12.78 -12.68 11.47
N GLY A 84 13.29 -13.85 11.09
CA GLY A 84 12.82 -15.14 11.61
C GLY A 84 11.52 -15.63 10.93
N ARG A 85 11.35 -16.95 10.89
CA ARG A 85 10.18 -17.62 10.28
C ARG A 85 8.89 -17.29 11.03
N PRO A 86 7.70 -17.44 10.40
CA PRO A 86 6.39 -17.29 11.05
C PRO A 86 6.13 -18.48 12.00
N VAL A 87 6.61 -18.35 13.23
CA VAL A 87 6.42 -19.30 14.34
C VAL A 87 6.06 -18.54 15.61
N TYR A 88 5.52 -19.25 16.60
CA TYR A 88 5.08 -18.68 17.88
C TYR A 88 6.13 -17.77 18.53
N GLU A 89 7.39 -18.23 18.61
CA GLU A 89 8.49 -17.50 19.27
C GLU A 89 8.75 -16.15 18.62
N ASN A 90 8.60 -16.07 17.29
CA ASN A 90 8.86 -14.88 16.51
C ASN A 90 7.63 -13.96 16.37
N THR A 91 6.48 -14.33 16.95
CA THR A 91 5.27 -13.52 16.91
C THR A 91 5.29 -12.51 18.06
N HIS A 92 4.87 -11.28 17.78
CA HIS A 92 4.70 -10.24 18.79
C HIS A 92 3.34 -10.38 19.51
N PRO A 93 3.23 -9.90 20.76
CA PRO A 93 4.22 -9.23 21.60
C PRO A 93 5.39 -10.14 22.03
N VAL A 94 6.59 -9.55 22.15
CA VAL A 94 7.76 -10.20 22.75
C VAL A 94 7.96 -9.68 24.16
N GLN A 95 8.62 -10.47 25.02
CA GLN A 95 8.89 -10.09 26.40
C GLN A 95 10.40 -10.16 26.70
N ASP A 96 10.81 -9.44 27.74
CA ASP A 96 12.13 -9.56 28.35
C ASP A 96 12.28 -10.85 29.15
N CYS A 97 13.48 -11.13 29.70
CA CYS A 97 13.74 -12.34 30.51
C CYS A 97 12.86 -12.45 31.77
N THR A 98 12.44 -11.31 32.31
CA THR A 98 11.72 -11.23 33.59
C THR A 98 10.21 -11.13 33.44
N GLY A 99 9.71 -10.97 32.23
CA GLY A 99 8.30 -10.70 31.96
C GLY A 99 7.81 -9.33 32.46
N THR A 100 8.73 -8.42 32.71
CA THR A 100 8.45 -7.05 33.18
C THR A 100 8.01 -6.13 32.04
N VAL A 101 8.49 -6.40 30.84
CA VAL A 101 8.20 -5.62 29.62
C VAL A 101 7.54 -6.51 28.58
N ALA A 102 6.51 -6.00 27.92
CA ALA A 102 6.02 -6.54 26.65
C ALA A 102 6.12 -5.47 25.57
N LEU A 103 6.62 -5.86 24.40
CA LEU A 103 6.90 -4.96 23.30
C LEU A 103 6.31 -5.51 21.99
N VAL A 104 5.66 -4.63 21.24
CA VAL A 104 5.30 -4.83 19.83
C VAL A 104 6.07 -3.84 18.98
N MET A 105 6.51 -4.28 17.80
CA MET A 105 7.34 -3.47 16.93
C MET A 105 6.90 -3.62 15.47
N ASP A 106 6.94 -2.52 14.78
CA ASP A 106 6.77 -2.42 13.33
C ASP A 106 8.00 -1.73 12.74
N GLY A 107 8.63 -2.31 11.71
CA GLY A 107 9.84 -1.81 11.10
C GLY A 107 11.07 -2.69 11.32
N VAL A 108 12.27 -2.11 11.25
CA VAL A 108 13.54 -2.84 11.24
C VAL A 108 14.64 -2.12 11.98
N VAL A 109 15.39 -2.89 12.76
CA VAL A 109 16.67 -2.51 13.38
C VAL A 109 17.81 -2.92 12.46
N SER A 110 18.52 -1.93 11.89
CA SER A 110 19.56 -2.17 10.87
C SER A 110 20.83 -2.84 11.42
N ASP A 111 21.13 -2.64 12.69
CA ASP A 111 22.30 -3.18 13.39
C ASP A 111 21.95 -4.36 14.31
N TYR A 112 20.84 -5.04 14.04
CA TYR A 112 20.30 -6.15 14.83
C TYR A 112 21.31 -7.26 15.11
N ASP A 113 22.09 -7.71 14.12
CA ASP A 113 23.03 -8.82 14.30
C ASP A 113 24.14 -8.49 15.32
N GLU A 114 24.59 -7.24 15.37
CA GLU A 114 25.59 -6.78 16.33
C GLU A 114 24.98 -6.70 17.73
N ILE A 115 23.79 -6.14 17.84
CA ILE A 115 23.04 -6.03 19.09
C ILE A 115 22.77 -7.42 19.64
N ARG A 116 22.26 -8.34 18.82
CA ARG A 116 21.98 -9.71 19.20
C ARG A 116 23.21 -10.43 19.77
N LYS A 117 24.36 -10.35 19.12
CA LYS A 117 25.62 -10.96 19.59
C LYS A 117 26.05 -10.43 20.96
N ARG A 118 25.80 -9.15 21.24
CA ARG A 118 26.08 -8.52 22.53
C ARG A 118 25.13 -9.02 23.63
N LEU A 119 23.82 -9.06 23.33
CA LEU A 119 22.77 -9.47 24.28
C LEU A 119 22.85 -10.95 24.66
N MET A 120 23.17 -11.84 23.75
CA MET A 120 23.33 -13.30 24.01
C MET A 120 24.35 -13.64 25.09
N LYS A 121 25.20 -12.68 25.50
CA LYS A 121 26.16 -12.89 26.61
C LYS A 121 25.50 -12.74 27.98
N ARG A 122 24.32 -12.12 28.09
CA ARG A 122 23.64 -11.79 29.34
C ARG A 122 22.19 -12.25 29.36
N HIS A 123 21.55 -12.36 28.22
CA HIS A 123 20.14 -12.66 28.07
C HIS A 123 19.91 -13.96 27.31
N ARG A 124 18.80 -14.62 27.62
CA ARG A 124 18.32 -15.77 26.87
C ARG A 124 17.33 -15.29 25.79
N LEU A 125 17.79 -15.12 24.56
CA LEU A 125 16.93 -14.80 23.44
C LEU A 125 16.25 -16.06 22.91
N VAL A 126 14.92 -16.05 22.87
CA VAL A 126 14.09 -17.18 22.41
C VAL A 126 13.65 -17.02 20.96
N SER A 127 13.51 -15.79 20.50
CA SER A 127 13.14 -15.48 19.11
C SER A 127 14.34 -15.11 18.23
N ARG A 128 14.05 -14.89 16.96
CA ARG A 128 15.00 -14.32 16.01
C ARG A 128 14.53 -12.95 15.50
N THR A 129 13.78 -12.21 16.36
CA THR A 129 13.26 -10.89 16.01
C THR A 129 14.12 -9.79 16.63
N ASP A 130 14.21 -8.70 15.93
CA ASP A 130 14.84 -7.47 16.42
C ASP A 130 14.03 -6.80 17.53
N ALA A 131 12.72 -7.02 17.57
CA ALA A 131 11.84 -6.59 18.65
C ALA A 131 12.24 -7.18 20.02
N GLU A 132 12.61 -8.47 20.07
CA GLU A 132 13.09 -9.10 21.32
C GLU A 132 14.42 -8.49 21.77
N ALA A 133 15.30 -8.16 20.84
CA ALA A 133 16.53 -7.46 21.17
C ALA A 133 16.27 -6.10 21.84
N LEU A 134 15.28 -5.34 21.36
CA LEU A 134 14.87 -4.09 22.01
C LEU A 134 14.28 -4.33 23.40
N ALA A 135 13.48 -5.38 23.60
CA ALA A 135 12.92 -5.71 24.92
C ALA A 135 14.03 -5.99 25.96
N HIS A 136 15.07 -6.75 25.58
CA HIS A 136 16.22 -6.99 26.46
C HIS A 136 17.11 -5.76 26.68
N MET A 137 17.25 -4.89 25.69
CA MET A 137 17.93 -3.61 25.91
C MET A 137 17.16 -2.73 26.92
N LEU A 138 15.83 -2.73 26.86
CA LEU A 138 15.01 -2.04 27.86
C LEU A 138 15.15 -2.68 29.25
N GLU A 139 15.22 -4.00 29.35
CA GLU A 139 15.49 -4.73 30.60
C GLU A 139 16.80 -4.26 31.24
N ASP A 140 17.90 -4.16 30.48
CA ASP A 140 19.19 -3.66 30.96
C ASP A 140 19.08 -2.22 31.50
N GLU A 141 18.41 -1.33 30.76
CA GLU A 141 18.26 0.08 31.15
C GLU A 141 17.37 0.25 32.39
N LEU A 142 16.26 -0.49 32.47
CA LEU A 142 15.36 -0.49 33.65
C LEU A 142 16.06 -1.04 34.89
N SER A 143 16.85 -2.11 34.73
CA SER A 143 17.65 -2.69 35.82
C SER A 143 18.70 -1.72 36.37
N SER A 144 19.10 -0.72 35.59
CA SER A 144 19.97 0.35 36.03
C SER A 144 19.24 1.46 36.83
N GLY A 145 17.93 1.32 37.05
CA GLY A 145 17.09 2.27 37.82
C GLY A 145 16.49 3.40 37.00
N LYS A 146 16.54 3.33 35.66
CA LYS A 146 15.90 4.33 34.77
C LYS A 146 14.39 4.10 34.71
N SER A 147 13.63 5.17 34.54
CA SER A 147 12.23 5.12 34.14
C SER A 147 12.09 4.56 32.71
N MET A 148 10.90 4.06 32.34
CA MET A 148 10.66 3.55 30.98
C MET A 148 10.93 4.59 29.90
N ALA A 149 10.58 5.85 30.11
CA ALA A 149 10.87 6.92 29.15
C ALA A 149 12.38 7.16 28.97
N GLU A 150 13.16 7.13 30.08
CA GLU A 150 14.62 7.22 30.04
C GLU A 150 15.26 6.00 29.38
N ALA A 151 14.74 4.81 29.65
CA ALA A 151 15.18 3.56 29.05
C ALA A 151 14.97 3.59 27.52
N LEU A 152 13.78 3.97 27.05
CA LEU A 152 13.48 4.13 25.64
C LEU A 152 14.39 5.18 25.00
N SER A 153 14.58 6.33 25.65
CA SER A 153 15.51 7.37 25.16
C SER A 153 16.95 6.85 25.06
N SER A 154 17.40 6.06 26.00
CA SER A 154 18.73 5.45 25.98
C SER A 154 18.89 4.44 24.84
N VAL A 155 17.88 3.58 24.66
CA VAL A 155 17.87 2.57 23.58
C VAL A 155 17.85 3.23 22.19
N THR A 156 17.05 4.27 21.97
CA THR A 156 17.01 4.96 20.66
C THR A 156 18.33 5.56 20.24
N ARG A 157 19.17 5.98 21.18
CA ARG A 157 20.53 6.49 20.89
C ARG A 157 21.52 5.39 20.50
N GLN A 158 21.23 4.14 20.84
CA GLN A 158 22.09 2.98 20.61
C GLN A 158 21.73 2.18 19.38
N VAL A 159 20.52 2.37 18.85
CA VAL A 159 19.92 1.54 17.79
C VAL A 159 19.75 2.34 16.50
N LYS A 160 20.13 1.74 15.37
CA LYS A 160 19.93 2.30 14.05
C LYS A 160 18.79 1.59 13.34
N GLY A 161 17.90 2.33 12.69
CA GLY A 161 16.81 1.73 11.93
C GLY A 161 15.63 2.64 11.71
N TYR A 162 14.62 2.09 11.05
CA TYR A 162 13.30 2.68 10.88
C TYR A 162 12.30 1.76 11.57
N TYR A 163 11.82 2.16 12.72
CA TYR A 163 10.93 1.32 13.52
C TYR A 163 9.99 2.17 14.37
N THR A 164 8.94 1.53 14.81
CA THR A 164 7.96 2.05 15.77
C THR A 164 7.69 0.96 16.78
N VAL A 165 7.63 1.30 18.05
CA VAL A 165 7.33 0.35 19.11
C VAL A 165 6.20 0.86 20.00
N ALA A 166 5.41 -0.08 20.52
CA ALA A 166 4.53 0.16 21.66
C ALA A 166 4.88 -0.81 22.78
N VAL A 167 5.11 -0.27 23.97
CA VAL A 167 5.69 -0.97 25.11
C VAL A 167 4.74 -0.89 26.29
N LEU A 168 4.56 -2.03 26.98
CA LEU A 168 3.90 -2.15 28.28
C LEU A 168 4.93 -2.47 29.36
N HIS A 169 4.73 -1.92 30.55
CA HIS A 169 5.43 -2.30 31.77
C HIS A 169 4.43 -2.88 32.77
N LYS A 170 4.77 -4.00 33.43
CA LYS A 170 3.81 -4.73 34.30
C LYS A 170 3.23 -3.90 35.46
N ASP A 171 4.02 -2.96 35.99
CA ASP A 171 3.65 -2.15 37.15
C ASP A 171 3.04 -0.76 36.72
N GLU A 172 2.83 -0.54 35.43
CA GLU A 172 2.33 0.73 34.91
C GLU A 172 1.14 0.52 33.96
N GLU A 173 0.01 1.13 34.29
CA GLU A 173 -1.19 1.10 33.42
C GLU A 173 -1.10 2.19 32.33
N ARG A 174 -0.09 2.08 31.44
CA ARG A 174 0.13 2.99 30.32
C ARG A 174 0.85 2.31 29.15
N ILE A 175 0.76 2.93 27.99
CA ILE A 175 1.49 2.53 26.80
C ILE A 175 2.57 3.59 26.52
N TYR A 176 3.78 3.12 26.25
CA TYR A 176 4.87 3.95 25.74
C TYR A 176 4.99 3.69 24.23
N ALA A 177 4.60 4.67 23.42
CA ALA A 177 4.59 4.57 21.96
C ALA A 177 5.71 5.44 21.39
N LEU A 178 6.68 4.83 20.72
CA LEU A 178 7.86 5.49 20.16
C LEU A 178 7.84 5.38 18.63
N SER A 179 8.03 6.50 17.93
CA SER A 179 8.24 6.52 16.48
C SER A 179 9.68 6.90 16.13
N MET A 180 10.35 6.03 15.36
CA MET A 180 11.66 6.29 14.74
C MET A 180 11.58 6.27 13.21
N GLY A 181 10.41 6.70 12.67
CA GLY A 181 10.21 6.93 11.25
C GLY A 181 9.04 6.20 10.61
N ASN A 182 8.57 5.11 11.19
CA ASN A 182 7.37 4.44 10.72
C ASN A 182 6.10 5.15 11.20
N PRO A 183 5.01 5.08 10.42
CA PRO A 183 3.74 5.70 10.79
C PRO A 183 3.20 5.18 12.13
N LEU A 184 2.84 6.10 13.01
CA LEU A 184 2.10 5.82 14.23
C LEU A 184 1.13 6.97 14.51
N VAL A 185 -0.06 6.63 14.94
CA VAL A 185 -1.16 7.55 15.20
C VAL A 185 -1.61 7.39 16.65
N ILE A 186 -1.79 8.51 17.33
CA ILE A 186 -2.47 8.56 18.63
C ILE A 186 -3.87 9.13 18.39
N GLY A 187 -4.90 8.31 18.64
CA GLY A 187 -6.30 8.71 18.56
C GLY A 187 -6.88 8.98 19.94
N VAL A 188 -7.66 10.03 20.08
CA VAL A 188 -8.33 10.39 21.33
C VAL A 188 -9.83 10.34 21.12
N SER A 189 -10.53 9.62 21.97
CA SER A 189 -11.98 9.56 22.08
C SER A 189 -12.39 9.75 23.54
N ASP A 190 -13.69 9.82 23.84
CA ASP A 190 -14.18 10.02 25.20
C ASP A 190 -13.79 8.87 26.12
N GLY A 191 -12.80 9.11 27.00
CA GLY A 191 -12.27 8.11 27.94
C GLY A 191 -11.43 6.99 27.35
N GLU A 192 -11.02 7.09 26.08
CA GLU A 192 -10.20 6.09 25.37
C GLU A 192 -9.07 6.75 24.60
N TYR A 193 -7.88 6.15 24.67
CA TYR A 193 -6.67 6.62 23.97
C TYR A 193 -6.07 5.47 23.18
N PHE A 194 -6.01 5.65 21.87
CA PHE A 194 -5.59 4.64 20.90
C PHE A 194 -4.17 4.91 20.41
N VAL A 195 -3.42 3.84 20.22
CA VAL A 195 -2.14 3.81 19.51
C VAL A 195 -2.33 2.92 18.29
N SER A 196 -2.12 3.40 17.09
CA SER A 196 -2.35 2.59 15.89
C SER A 196 -1.38 2.93 14.77
N SER A 197 -0.98 1.94 13.99
CA SER A 197 -0.26 2.17 12.73
C SER A 197 -1.09 2.93 11.71
N GLU A 198 -2.42 2.87 11.83
CA GLU A 198 -3.37 3.52 10.92
C GLU A 198 -4.60 4.07 11.65
N GLU A 199 -4.99 5.31 11.33
CA GLU A 199 -6.19 5.94 11.89
C GLU A 199 -7.45 5.11 11.62
N GLN A 200 -7.59 4.58 10.39
CA GLN A 200 -8.78 3.82 9.97
C GLN A 200 -8.95 2.48 10.70
N ALA A 201 -7.90 1.99 11.35
CA ALA A 201 -7.99 0.79 12.17
C ALA A 201 -8.75 1.04 13.48
N ILE A 202 -8.84 2.30 13.94
CA ILE A 202 -9.53 2.66 15.18
C ILE A 202 -11.05 2.54 14.98
N PRO A 203 -11.75 1.67 15.75
CA PRO A 203 -13.14 1.31 15.48
C PRO A 203 -14.18 2.26 16.10
N VAL A 204 -13.75 3.44 16.55
CA VAL A 204 -14.63 4.43 17.20
C VAL A 204 -14.45 5.81 16.58
N LYS A 205 -15.41 6.69 16.79
CA LYS A 205 -15.28 8.10 16.42
C LYS A 205 -14.23 8.77 17.31
N LEU A 206 -13.29 9.47 16.70
CA LEU A 206 -12.24 10.19 17.38
C LEU A 206 -12.56 11.68 17.51
N ASN A 207 -12.21 12.26 18.65
CA ASN A 207 -12.29 13.69 18.91
C ASN A 207 -11.07 14.41 18.30
N SER A 208 -9.89 13.77 18.36
CA SER A 208 -8.66 14.28 17.78
C SER A 208 -7.70 13.16 17.43
N VAL A 209 -6.80 13.44 16.48
CA VAL A 209 -5.76 12.52 16.00
C VAL A 209 -4.42 13.26 15.99
N TYR A 210 -3.36 12.58 16.44
CA TYR A 210 -1.99 13.04 16.39
C TYR A 210 -1.16 12.07 15.57
N PHE A 211 -0.60 12.52 14.47
CA PHE A 211 0.36 11.74 13.69
C PHE A 211 1.76 11.94 14.27
N MET A 212 2.37 10.87 14.72
CA MET A 212 3.70 10.94 15.33
C MET A 212 4.79 11.15 14.28
N GLU A 213 5.62 12.14 14.53
CA GLU A 213 6.83 12.39 13.74
C GLU A 213 8.00 11.50 14.23
N PRO A 214 9.04 11.29 13.40
CA PRO A 214 10.24 10.60 13.84
C PRO A 214 10.87 11.24 15.09
N ASN A 215 11.40 10.41 15.99
CA ASN A 215 12.00 10.83 17.25
C ASN A 215 10.99 11.41 18.27
N GLN A 216 9.74 10.95 18.21
CA GLN A 216 8.71 11.26 19.19
C GLN A 216 8.36 10.04 20.03
N LEU A 217 8.16 10.28 21.33
CA LEU A 217 7.67 9.33 22.32
C LEU A 217 6.34 9.84 22.88
N ALA A 218 5.26 9.07 22.75
CA ALA A 218 4.00 9.34 23.41
C ALA A 218 3.84 8.42 24.62
N VAL A 219 3.56 9.01 25.78
CA VAL A 219 3.17 8.29 26.99
C VAL A 219 1.66 8.38 27.11
N VAL A 220 0.99 7.27 26.87
CA VAL A 220 -0.47 7.17 26.82
C VAL A 220 -0.97 6.52 28.12
N SER A 221 -1.72 7.26 28.91
CA SER A 221 -2.28 6.84 30.19
C SER A 221 -3.78 7.09 30.26
N ARG A 222 -4.41 6.68 31.35
CA ARG A 222 -5.84 6.97 31.60
C ARG A 222 -6.14 8.46 31.78
N ASP A 223 -5.14 9.26 32.13
CA ASP A 223 -5.27 10.69 32.37
C ASP A 223 -5.04 11.53 31.11
N GLY A 224 -4.59 10.88 30.02
CA GLY A 224 -4.29 11.54 28.75
C GLY A 224 -2.98 11.10 28.10
N VAL A 225 -2.52 11.92 27.17
CA VAL A 225 -1.31 11.67 26.37
C VAL A 225 -0.30 12.79 26.60
N VAL A 226 0.94 12.39 26.88
CA VAL A 226 2.09 13.30 26.96
C VAL A 226 3.04 12.97 25.83
N PHE A 227 3.42 13.96 25.04
CA PHE A 227 4.40 13.81 23.97
C PHE A 227 5.76 14.36 24.37
N LEU A 228 6.79 13.57 24.09
CA LEU A 228 8.18 13.88 24.42
C LEU A 228 9.06 13.72 23.16
N ASN A 229 10.12 14.50 23.07
CA ASN A 229 11.20 14.18 22.14
C ASN A 229 11.94 12.94 22.65
N ALA A 230 12.03 11.89 21.85
CA ALA A 230 12.58 10.60 22.30
C ALA A 230 14.06 10.68 22.70
N SER A 231 14.85 11.56 22.11
CA SER A 231 16.28 11.71 22.42
C SER A 231 16.56 12.57 23.66
N THR A 232 15.76 13.62 23.90
CA THR A 232 16.01 14.64 24.94
C THR A 232 15.02 14.58 26.10
N LEU A 233 13.91 13.86 25.94
CA LEU A 233 12.76 13.82 26.84
C LEU A 233 12.09 15.19 27.08
N GLY A 234 12.42 16.20 26.29
CA GLY A 234 11.73 17.48 26.31
C GLY A 234 10.29 17.33 25.86
N ARG A 235 9.35 18.00 26.58
CA ARG A 235 7.92 17.97 26.24
C ARG A 235 7.68 18.61 24.87
N ILE A 236 6.79 18.00 24.09
CA ILE A 236 6.33 18.46 22.78
C ILE A 236 4.82 18.70 22.87
N GLU A 237 4.34 19.72 22.18
CA GLU A 237 2.91 19.97 22.01
C GLU A 237 2.55 19.82 20.52
N PRO A 238 2.24 18.58 20.05
CA PRO A 238 1.86 18.39 18.66
C PRO A 238 0.48 18.97 18.40
N THR A 239 0.29 19.50 17.20
CA THR A 239 -1.01 20.04 16.79
C THR A 239 -1.98 18.88 16.48
N PRO A 240 -3.13 18.81 17.16
CA PRO A 240 -4.14 17.81 16.83
C PRO A 240 -4.72 18.08 15.45
N GLN A 241 -5.00 17.01 14.72
CA GLN A 241 -5.73 17.09 13.45
C GLN A 241 -7.17 16.62 13.65
N VAL A 242 -8.06 17.13 12.81
CA VAL A 242 -9.44 16.63 12.77
C VAL A 242 -9.40 15.20 12.24
N ALA A 243 -9.96 14.27 13.01
CA ALA A 243 -10.06 12.88 12.60
C ALA A 243 -10.81 12.77 11.25
N SER A 244 -10.34 11.92 10.36
CA SER A 244 -11.09 11.59 9.15
C SER A 244 -12.33 10.83 9.58
N GLN A 245 -13.49 11.50 9.64
CA GLN A 245 -14.71 11.05 10.32
C GLN A 245 -15.44 9.88 9.63
N VAL A 246 -14.85 9.24 8.65
CA VAL A 246 -15.48 8.12 7.96
C VAL A 246 -15.05 6.81 8.61
N VAL A 247 -15.75 6.39 9.65
CA VAL A 247 -15.80 4.96 10.03
C VAL A 247 -16.56 4.26 8.89
N VAL A 248 -15.84 3.96 7.81
CA VAL A 248 -16.39 3.15 6.73
C VAL A 248 -16.34 1.72 7.22
N GLU A 249 -17.49 1.18 7.58
CA GLU A 249 -17.63 -0.26 7.75
C GLU A 249 -17.46 -0.90 6.37
N VAL A 250 -16.23 -1.32 6.06
CA VAL A 250 -15.93 -1.93 4.77
C VAL A 250 -16.32 -3.40 4.83
N VAL A 251 -17.57 -3.68 4.50
CA VAL A 251 -18.08 -5.05 4.39
C VAL A 251 -17.90 -5.56 2.96
N LYS A 252 -17.61 -6.86 2.80
CA LYS A 252 -17.55 -7.51 1.49
C LYS A 252 -18.89 -7.49 0.75
N GLY A 253 -20.00 -7.35 1.50
CA GLY A 253 -21.34 -7.47 0.93
C GLY A 253 -21.58 -8.87 0.35
N SER A 254 -22.15 -8.95 -0.85
CA SER A 254 -22.39 -10.21 -1.56
C SER A 254 -21.16 -10.78 -2.29
N PHE A 255 -20.02 -10.08 -2.25
CA PHE A 255 -18.81 -10.50 -2.94
C PHE A 255 -17.98 -11.49 -2.09
N PRO A 256 -17.36 -12.52 -2.68
CA PRO A 256 -16.54 -13.47 -1.94
C PRO A 256 -15.20 -12.86 -1.48
N HIS A 257 -14.66 -11.90 -2.23
CA HIS A 257 -13.36 -11.25 -1.97
C HIS A 257 -13.46 -9.73 -2.12
N TYR A 258 -12.58 -9.00 -1.40
CA TYR A 258 -12.47 -7.54 -1.54
C TYR A 258 -12.00 -7.14 -2.94
N MET A 259 -11.03 -7.85 -3.52
CA MET A 259 -10.49 -7.52 -4.84
C MET A 259 -11.59 -7.43 -5.91
N VAL A 260 -12.46 -8.43 -6.01
CA VAL A 260 -13.54 -8.40 -7.00
C VAL A 260 -14.60 -7.33 -6.69
N LYS A 261 -14.91 -7.10 -5.40
CA LYS A 261 -15.77 -6.00 -4.98
C LYS A 261 -15.21 -4.66 -5.45
N GLU A 262 -13.93 -4.42 -5.21
CA GLU A 262 -13.23 -3.18 -5.56
C GLU A 262 -13.15 -2.96 -7.08
N ILE A 263 -13.06 -4.02 -7.88
CA ILE A 263 -13.17 -3.95 -9.34
C ILE A 263 -14.58 -3.51 -9.76
N TYR A 264 -15.62 -4.06 -9.15
CA TYR A 264 -17.01 -3.68 -9.44
C TYR A 264 -17.38 -2.28 -8.92
N GLU A 265 -16.60 -1.71 -7.99
CA GLU A 265 -16.74 -0.33 -7.54
C GLU A 265 -16.11 0.70 -8.48
N GLU A 266 -15.32 0.29 -9.48
CA GLU A 266 -14.62 1.23 -10.37
C GLU A 266 -15.53 2.26 -11.05
N PRO A 267 -16.73 1.91 -11.57
CA PRO A 267 -17.64 2.93 -12.13
C PRO A 267 -18.01 4.03 -11.14
N GLU A 268 -18.31 3.66 -9.90
CA GLU A 268 -18.64 4.61 -8.82
C GLU A 268 -17.43 5.43 -8.39
N VAL A 269 -16.25 4.80 -8.37
CA VAL A 269 -14.98 5.46 -8.07
C VAL A 269 -14.65 6.50 -9.14
N LEU A 270 -14.80 6.19 -10.43
CA LEU A 270 -14.61 7.16 -11.51
C LEU A 270 -15.58 8.34 -11.38
N ALA A 271 -16.86 8.07 -11.10
CA ALA A 271 -17.88 9.10 -10.91
C ALA A 271 -17.56 10.01 -9.72
N ARG A 272 -17.09 9.44 -8.61
CA ARG A 272 -16.67 10.19 -7.44
C ARG A 272 -15.40 11.01 -7.71
N ALA A 273 -14.37 10.39 -8.28
CA ALA A 273 -13.09 11.02 -8.55
C ALA A 273 -13.23 12.23 -9.49
N VAL A 274 -14.01 12.10 -10.55
CA VAL A 274 -14.19 13.20 -11.54
C VAL A 274 -14.98 14.39 -10.97
N ASN A 275 -15.77 14.19 -9.92
CA ASN A 275 -16.58 15.24 -9.28
C ASN A 275 -16.00 15.72 -7.93
N LEU A 276 -14.89 15.13 -7.47
CA LEU A 276 -14.35 15.39 -6.13
C LEU A 276 -13.77 16.80 -5.98
N LEU A 277 -13.12 17.32 -7.01
CA LEU A 277 -12.40 18.58 -6.95
C LEU A 277 -13.19 19.73 -7.62
N GLN A 278 -13.17 20.88 -6.97
CA GLN A 278 -13.65 22.12 -7.58
C GLN A 278 -12.71 22.53 -8.71
N ARG A 279 -13.28 23.19 -9.70
CA ARG A 279 -12.54 23.63 -10.89
C ARG A 279 -11.39 24.59 -10.55
N GLU A 280 -11.62 25.47 -9.59
CA GLU A 280 -10.64 26.46 -9.12
C GLU A 280 -9.39 25.77 -8.57
N TYR A 281 -9.57 24.74 -7.74
CA TYR A 281 -8.47 23.99 -7.15
C TYR A 281 -7.66 23.23 -8.21
N LEU A 282 -8.32 22.64 -9.21
CA LEU A 282 -7.64 22.02 -10.34
C LEU A 282 -6.86 23.03 -11.19
N ASN A 283 -7.40 24.25 -11.38
CA ASN A 283 -6.72 25.31 -12.10
C ASN A 283 -5.48 25.81 -11.36
N ASP A 284 -5.54 25.90 -10.03
CA ASP A 284 -4.37 26.26 -9.21
C ASP A 284 -3.25 25.21 -9.33
N ALA A 285 -3.60 23.92 -9.25
CA ALA A 285 -2.66 22.84 -9.51
C ALA A 285 -2.08 22.89 -10.93
N ALA A 286 -2.92 23.17 -11.94
CA ALA A 286 -2.52 23.31 -13.33
C ALA A 286 -1.55 24.48 -13.56
N MET A 287 -1.72 25.61 -12.85
CA MET A 287 -0.77 26.74 -12.91
C MET A 287 0.62 26.35 -12.41
N ILE A 288 0.71 25.49 -11.38
CA ILE A 288 2.00 24.97 -10.91
C ILE A 288 2.66 24.11 -11.97
N VAL A 289 1.88 23.21 -12.61
CA VAL A 289 2.37 22.37 -13.73
C VAL A 289 2.87 23.23 -14.89
N ALA A 290 2.07 24.22 -15.31
CA ALA A 290 2.41 25.07 -16.45
C ALA A 290 3.66 25.96 -16.23
N LYS A 291 3.99 26.28 -14.98
CA LYS A 291 5.19 27.09 -14.60
C LYS A 291 6.41 26.24 -14.30
N ALA A 292 6.29 24.93 -14.20
CA ALA A 292 7.42 24.06 -13.89
C ALA A 292 8.41 24.02 -15.06
N ARG A 293 9.71 24.03 -14.76
CA ARG A 293 10.78 23.86 -15.77
C ARG A 293 10.94 22.41 -16.19
N ASN A 294 10.87 21.51 -15.21
CA ASN A 294 10.95 20.06 -15.39
C ASN A 294 9.81 19.41 -14.62
N ILE A 295 9.19 18.41 -15.19
CA ILE A 295 8.11 17.66 -14.56
C ILE A 295 8.50 16.20 -14.54
N ILE A 296 8.45 15.59 -13.35
CA ILE A 296 8.74 14.18 -13.17
C ILE A 296 7.59 13.54 -12.39
N PHE A 297 6.93 12.59 -13.02
CA PHE A 297 6.02 11.68 -12.31
C PHE A 297 6.81 10.61 -11.58
N THR A 298 6.36 10.22 -10.38
CA THR A 298 6.98 9.16 -9.62
C THR A 298 5.96 8.37 -8.81
N GLY A 299 6.24 7.10 -8.60
CA GLY A 299 5.42 6.15 -7.85
C GLY A 299 6.12 4.80 -7.80
N SER A 300 5.52 3.83 -7.13
CA SER A 300 6.01 2.44 -7.08
C SER A 300 4.93 1.48 -7.58
N GLY A 301 5.33 0.41 -8.28
CA GLY A 301 4.41 -0.61 -8.79
C GLY A 301 3.27 -0.02 -9.64
N THR A 302 2.03 -0.35 -9.29
CA THR A 302 0.80 0.16 -9.94
C THR A 302 0.78 1.69 -10.05
N SER A 303 1.22 2.42 -9.01
CA SER A 303 1.29 3.88 -9.04
C SER A 303 2.32 4.41 -10.05
N TYR A 304 3.41 3.69 -10.27
CA TYR A 304 4.36 4.03 -11.32
C TYR A 304 3.77 3.81 -12.73
N TYR A 305 3.05 2.70 -12.94
CA TYR A 305 2.41 2.47 -14.24
C TYR A 305 1.30 3.48 -14.53
N ALA A 306 0.54 3.90 -13.52
CA ALA A 306 -0.36 5.04 -13.65
C ALA A 306 0.40 6.34 -13.99
N SER A 307 1.58 6.57 -13.40
CA SER A 307 2.43 7.73 -13.67
C SER A 307 2.89 7.80 -15.14
N LEU A 308 3.16 6.66 -15.79
CA LEU A 308 3.47 6.60 -17.23
C LEU A 308 2.29 7.10 -18.08
N ILE A 309 1.06 6.78 -17.67
CA ILE A 309 -0.15 7.26 -18.31
C ILE A 309 -0.35 8.77 -18.07
N GLY A 310 -0.09 9.24 -16.85
CA GLY A 310 -0.15 10.65 -16.48
C GLY A 310 0.82 11.51 -17.30
N LYS A 311 2.05 11.05 -17.47
CA LYS A 311 3.04 11.63 -18.37
C LYS A 311 2.47 11.78 -19.77
N TYR A 312 1.94 10.70 -20.33
CA TYR A 312 1.35 10.71 -21.67
C TYR A 312 0.19 11.72 -21.79
N TYR A 313 -0.69 11.80 -20.79
CA TYR A 313 -1.80 12.76 -20.83
C TYR A 313 -1.31 14.21 -20.84
N LEU A 314 -0.29 14.56 -20.08
CA LEU A 314 0.28 15.92 -20.13
C LEU A 314 0.90 16.22 -21.50
N GLU A 315 1.64 15.30 -22.07
CA GLU A 315 2.29 15.45 -23.36
C GLU A 315 1.25 15.56 -24.49
N GLU A 316 0.25 14.67 -24.50
CA GLU A 316 -0.75 14.61 -25.56
C GLU A 316 -1.76 15.77 -25.52
N LEU A 317 -2.24 16.13 -24.34
CA LEU A 317 -3.33 17.10 -24.18
C LEU A 317 -2.85 18.52 -24.02
N ALA A 318 -1.72 18.72 -23.34
CA ALA A 318 -1.21 20.05 -22.99
C ALA A 318 0.10 20.42 -23.71
N GLY A 319 0.72 19.49 -24.45
CA GLY A 319 2.02 19.71 -25.09
C GLY A 319 3.17 19.91 -24.09
N VAL A 320 2.98 19.50 -22.83
CA VAL A 320 3.93 19.71 -21.76
C VAL A 320 4.77 18.44 -21.58
N ARG A 321 6.07 18.55 -21.81
CA ARG A 321 7.01 17.43 -21.64
C ARG A 321 7.12 17.04 -20.16
N ALA A 322 7.09 15.75 -19.90
CA ALA A 322 7.30 15.19 -18.58
C ALA A 322 8.10 13.88 -18.66
N ASP A 323 8.76 13.52 -17.57
CA ASP A 323 9.38 12.21 -17.38
C ASP A 323 8.60 11.40 -16.35
N ALA A 324 8.81 10.07 -16.32
CA ALA A 324 8.28 9.20 -15.28
C ALA A 324 9.40 8.27 -14.79
N VAL A 325 9.65 8.27 -13.49
CA VAL A 325 10.75 7.55 -12.85
C VAL A 325 10.23 6.76 -11.65
N PRO A 326 10.56 5.46 -11.49
CA PRO A 326 10.22 4.71 -10.29
C PRO A 326 10.75 5.42 -9.03
N ALA A 327 9.97 5.43 -7.96
CA ALA A 327 10.33 6.19 -6.77
C ALA A 327 11.65 5.74 -6.14
N GLY A 328 11.93 4.44 -6.11
CA GLY A 328 13.19 3.91 -5.61
C GLY A 328 14.43 4.37 -6.41
N GLU A 329 14.24 4.68 -7.71
CA GLU A 329 15.31 5.09 -8.62
C GLU A 329 15.50 6.61 -8.71
N LEU A 330 14.49 7.40 -8.32
CA LEU A 330 14.49 8.85 -8.46
C LEU A 330 15.71 9.54 -7.83
N PRO A 331 16.17 9.17 -6.62
CA PRO A 331 17.36 9.78 -6.01
C PRO A 331 18.65 9.55 -6.79
N TYR A 332 18.73 8.47 -7.56
CA TYR A 332 19.93 8.09 -8.34
C TYR A 332 19.89 8.71 -9.74
N ILE A 333 18.77 8.58 -10.44
CA ILE A 333 18.59 9.06 -11.80
C ILE A 333 18.45 10.60 -11.80
N GLY A 334 17.68 11.16 -10.88
CA GLY A 334 17.35 12.59 -10.81
C GLY A 334 18.46 13.48 -10.25
N ALA A 335 19.57 12.89 -9.80
CA ALA A 335 20.58 13.61 -9.01
C ALA A 335 21.19 14.86 -9.71
N ARG A 336 21.20 14.88 -11.04
CA ARG A 336 21.84 15.93 -11.83
C ARG A 336 20.89 17.01 -12.35
N TYR A 337 19.58 16.74 -12.41
CA TYR A 337 18.60 17.64 -13.06
C TYR A 337 17.41 18.01 -12.18
N ILE A 338 17.33 17.50 -10.94
CA ILE A 338 16.38 18.02 -9.96
C ILE A 338 16.99 19.26 -9.27
N GLU A 339 16.35 20.39 -9.49
CA GLU A 339 16.75 21.73 -9.06
C GLU A 339 15.51 22.59 -8.75
N PRO A 340 15.66 23.79 -8.20
CA PRO A 340 14.55 24.74 -8.05
C PRO A 340 13.83 25.00 -9.36
N GLY A 341 12.50 24.85 -9.35
CA GLY A 341 11.64 24.89 -10.55
C GLY A 341 11.29 23.50 -11.10
N THR A 342 11.83 22.41 -10.56
CA THR A 342 11.37 21.04 -10.84
C THR A 342 10.10 20.75 -10.05
N LEU A 343 9.09 20.19 -10.72
CA LEU A 343 7.87 19.66 -10.13
C LEU A 343 7.93 18.14 -10.10
N ILE A 344 7.78 17.55 -8.91
CA ILE A 344 7.58 16.11 -8.75
C ILE A 344 6.09 15.86 -8.54
N ILE A 345 5.48 15.09 -9.44
CA ILE A 345 4.11 14.59 -9.30
C ILE A 345 4.21 13.17 -8.72
N ALA A 346 3.99 13.05 -7.42
CA ALA A 346 4.13 11.79 -6.70
C ALA A 346 2.78 11.11 -6.53
N VAL A 347 2.68 9.85 -6.98
CA VAL A 347 1.45 9.05 -6.95
C VAL A 347 1.60 7.93 -5.93
N SER A 348 0.66 7.83 -4.98
CA SER A 348 0.61 6.74 -3.99
C SER A 348 -0.80 6.55 -3.44
N GLN A 349 -1.30 5.31 -3.49
CA GLN A 349 -2.60 4.96 -2.89
C GLN A 349 -2.57 5.17 -1.37
N SER A 350 -1.62 4.57 -0.67
CA SER A 350 -1.48 4.68 0.79
C SER A 350 -0.95 6.04 1.23
N GLY A 351 -0.12 6.67 0.40
CA GLY A 351 0.65 7.85 0.78
C GLY A 351 1.74 7.60 1.82
N GLU A 352 2.03 6.32 2.13
CA GLU A 352 2.99 5.89 3.16
C GLU A 352 4.15 5.06 2.57
N SER A 353 4.17 4.81 1.26
CA SER A 353 5.22 4.02 0.61
C SER A 353 6.60 4.65 0.86
N ALA A 354 7.51 3.91 1.50
CA ALA A 354 8.81 4.42 1.93
C ALA A 354 9.64 5.00 0.79
N ASP A 355 9.69 4.32 -0.35
CA ASP A 355 10.44 4.78 -1.50
C ASP A 355 9.90 6.11 -2.03
N VAL A 356 8.57 6.28 -2.08
CA VAL A 356 7.93 7.53 -2.48
C VAL A 356 8.27 8.65 -1.50
N ILE A 357 8.13 8.40 -0.20
CA ILE A 357 8.43 9.41 0.83
C ILE A 357 9.92 9.79 0.84
N ARG A 358 10.81 8.80 0.69
CA ARG A 358 12.25 9.04 0.59
C ARG A 358 12.59 9.86 -0.65
N ALA A 359 12.01 9.53 -1.78
CA ALA A 359 12.22 10.23 -3.05
C ALA A 359 11.78 11.69 -2.99
N ILE A 360 10.55 11.96 -2.49
CA ILE A 360 10.05 13.33 -2.39
C ILE A 360 10.82 14.16 -1.37
N ARG A 361 11.16 13.62 -0.20
CA ARG A 361 11.99 14.31 0.79
C ARG A 361 13.38 14.65 0.23
N TRP A 362 13.96 13.73 -0.54
CA TRP A 362 15.21 13.97 -1.22
C TRP A 362 15.06 15.08 -2.28
N ALA A 363 14.02 15.06 -3.10
CA ALA A 363 13.75 16.08 -4.13
C ALA A 363 13.47 17.47 -3.50
N LYS A 364 12.74 17.54 -2.39
CA LYS A 364 12.52 18.79 -1.62
C LYS A 364 13.83 19.43 -1.15
N ARG A 365 14.79 18.62 -0.68
CA ARG A 365 16.13 19.14 -0.31
C ARG A 365 16.90 19.72 -1.50
N LYS A 366 16.53 19.36 -2.72
CA LYS A 366 17.05 19.93 -3.97
C LYS A 366 16.25 21.15 -4.47
N GLY A 367 15.21 21.56 -3.76
CA GLY A 367 14.36 22.69 -4.10
C GLY A 367 13.18 22.35 -5.03
N ALA A 368 12.86 21.07 -5.24
CA ALA A 368 11.69 20.68 -6.01
C ALA A 368 10.39 20.97 -5.28
N ILE A 369 9.34 21.28 -6.05
CA ILE A 369 7.95 21.38 -5.60
C ILE A 369 7.31 19.99 -5.71
N ILE A 370 6.50 19.60 -4.72
CA ILE A 370 5.82 18.31 -4.70
C ILE A 370 4.31 18.49 -4.88
N LEU A 371 3.75 17.85 -5.90
CA LEU A 371 2.32 17.64 -6.08
C LEU A 371 2.02 16.19 -5.80
N GLY A 372 1.28 15.90 -4.72
CA GLY A 372 0.89 14.54 -4.34
C GLY A 372 -0.45 14.15 -4.95
N ILE A 373 -0.54 12.98 -5.58
CA ILE A 373 -1.81 12.33 -5.93
C ILE A 373 -1.98 11.15 -4.98
N VAL A 374 -2.94 11.27 -4.04
CA VAL A 374 -3.02 10.37 -2.88
C VAL A 374 -4.46 9.98 -2.57
N ASN A 375 -4.67 8.70 -2.21
CA ASN A 375 -6.00 8.25 -1.82
C ASN A 375 -6.28 8.42 -0.33
N ARG A 376 -5.27 8.17 0.51
CA ARG A 376 -5.41 8.26 1.96
C ARG A 376 -5.11 9.67 2.45
N LEU A 377 -6.14 10.35 2.93
CA LEU A 377 -6.01 11.66 3.56
C LEU A 377 -5.24 11.54 4.89
N GLY A 378 -4.49 12.59 5.25
CA GLY A 378 -3.64 12.56 6.45
C GLY A 378 -2.35 11.75 6.31
N SER A 379 -2.07 11.16 5.14
CA SER A 379 -0.86 10.38 4.90
C SER A 379 0.41 11.24 4.82
N ALA A 380 1.58 10.58 4.94
CA ALA A 380 2.87 11.26 4.85
C ALA A 380 3.04 11.99 3.51
N LEU A 381 2.66 11.38 2.38
CA LEU A 381 2.71 12.04 1.08
C LEU A 381 1.87 13.31 1.06
N MET A 382 0.64 13.27 1.59
CA MET A 382 -0.22 14.45 1.66
C MET A 382 0.47 15.58 2.47
N ARG A 383 1.01 15.26 3.65
CA ARG A 383 1.68 16.25 4.53
C ARG A 383 2.96 16.82 3.94
N GLU A 384 3.70 15.99 3.20
CA GLU A 384 4.96 16.40 2.55
C GLU A 384 4.74 17.17 1.25
N SER A 385 3.56 17.12 0.67
CA SER A 385 3.24 17.79 -0.59
C SER A 385 3.01 19.28 -0.40
N ASN A 386 3.44 20.10 -1.37
CA ASN A 386 3.08 21.52 -1.45
C ASN A 386 1.63 21.71 -1.87
N VAL A 387 1.16 20.83 -2.76
CA VAL A 387 -0.24 20.71 -3.21
C VAL A 387 -0.55 19.22 -3.35
N TYR A 388 -1.80 18.82 -3.09
CA TYR A 388 -2.20 17.42 -3.27
C TYR A 388 -3.56 17.31 -3.96
N LEU A 389 -3.72 16.24 -4.73
CA LEU A 389 -4.99 15.86 -5.37
C LEU A 389 -5.46 14.54 -4.76
N PRO A 390 -6.58 14.52 -4.02
CA PRO A 390 -7.14 13.30 -3.47
C PRO A 390 -7.77 12.44 -4.56
N MET A 391 -7.47 11.13 -4.58
CA MET A 391 -7.99 10.21 -5.60
C MET A 391 -9.49 9.92 -5.46
N GLY A 392 -10.01 9.90 -4.23
CA GLY A 392 -11.41 9.61 -3.95
C GLY A 392 -11.83 8.16 -4.19
N ALA A 393 -10.88 7.22 -4.24
CA ALA A 393 -11.18 5.80 -4.43
C ALA A 393 -11.88 5.15 -3.23
N GLY A 394 -11.87 5.81 -2.06
CA GLY A 394 -12.33 5.21 -0.81
C GLY A 394 -11.35 4.14 -0.29
N PRO A 395 -11.72 3.41 0.78
CA PRO A 395 -10.89 2.32 1.31
C PRO A 395 -10.67 1.22 0.27
N GLU A 396 -9.42 0.77 0.12
CA GLU A 396 -9.03 -0.33 -0.73
C GLU A 396 -8.26 -1.34 0.12
N LEU A 397 -8.88 -2.52 0.36
CA LEU A 397 -8.42 -3.51 1.34
C LEU A 397 -7.67 -4.68 0.71
N ALA A 398 -8.02 -5.08 -0.51
CA ALA A 398 -7.25 -6.09 -1.22
C ALA A 398 -5.81 -5.60 -1.42
N VAL A 399 -4.83 -6.47 -1.18
CA VAL A 399 -3.42 -6.12 -1.36
C VAL A 399 -3.12 -5.71 -2.81
N PRO A 400 -3.55 -6.45 -3.84
CA PRO A 400 -3.44 -5.99 -5.21
C PRO A 400 -4.29 -4.72 -5.43
N ALA A 401 -3.67 -3.64 -5.87
CA ALA A 401 -4.37 -2.40 -6.18
C ALA A 401 -5.28 -2.56 -7.41
N THR A 402 -6.49 -2.01 -7.33
CA THR A 402 -7.52 -2.05 -8.39
C THR A 402 -8.08 -0.66 -8.65
N LYS A 403 -9.11 -0.27 -7.91
CA LYS A 403 -9.84 0.99 -8.07
C LYS A 403 -8.98 2.25 -7.84
N SER A 404 -7.93 2.17 -7.04
CA SER A 404 -6.99 3.28 -6.85
C SER A 404 -6.14 3.56 -8.09
N PHE A 405 -5.88 2.54 -8.93
CA PHE A 405 -5.23 2.74 -10.23
C PHE A 405 -6.08 3.64 -11.14
N VAL A 406 -7.33 3.27 -11.39
CA VAL A 406 -8.22 4.06 -12.27
C VAL A 406 -8.52 5.44 -11.67
N ALA A 407 -8.64 5.56 -10.36
CA ALA A 407 -8.83 6.85 -9.69
C ALA A 407 -7.62 7.78 -9.90
N SER A 408 -6.40 7.26 -9.77
CA SER A 408 -5.19 8.05 -10.03
C SER A 408 -5.10 8.50 -11.49
N VAL A 409 -5.48 7.63 -12.43
CA VAL A 409 -5.55 7.95 -13.87
C VAL A 409 -6.57 9.07 -14.13
N VAL A 410 -7.75 9.06 -13.49
CA VAL A 410 -8.73 10.15 -13.58
C VAL A 410 -8.15 11.46 -13.08
N MET A 411 -7.44 11.46 -11.95
CA MET A 411 -6.83 12.69 -11.41
C MET A 411 -5.80 13.29 -12.40
N MET A 412 -4.96 12.44 -13.00
CA MET A 412 -3.97 12.88 -13.97
C MET A 412 -4.60 13.36 -15.28
N LEU A 413 -5.69 12.71 -15.73
CA LEU A 413 -6.47 13.16 -16.87
C LEU A 413 -7.08 14.56 -16.65
N GLN A 414 -7.72 14.77 -15.47
CA GLN A 414 -8.27 16.07 -15.10
C GLN A 414 -7.19 17.15 -15.01
N LEU A 415 -6.02 16.82 -14.40
CA LEU A 415 -4.89 17.75 -14.32
C LEU A 415 -4.39 18.15 -15.70
N ALA A 416 -4.23 17.20 -16.63
CA ALA A 416 -3.80 17.48 -18.00
C ALA A 416 -4.81 18.35 -18.76
N TYR A 417 -6.11 18.09 -18.60
CA TYR A 417 -7.16 18.95 -19.17
C TYR A 417 -7.24 20.32 -18.49
N ALA A 418 -6.94 20.43 -17.21
CA ALA A 418 -6.85 21.72 -16.53
C ALA A 418 -5.67 22.56 -17.08
N VAL A 419 -4.52 21.94 -17.34
CA VAL A 419 -3.38 22.60 -18.00
C VAL A 419 -3.74 23.05 -19.41
N LYS A 420 -4.50 22.23 -20.17
CA LYS A 420 -5.05 22.58 -21.48
C LYS A 420 -6.10 23.71 -21.40
N GLY A 421 -6.70 23.95 -20.23
CA GLY A 421 -7.76 24.93 -20.02
C GLY A 421 -9.18 24.41 -20.25
N ASN A 422 -9.41 23.09 -20.32
CA ASN A 422 -10.72 22.48 -20.65
C ASN A 422 -11.10 21.31 -19.73
N VAL A 423 -11.29 21.56 -18.44
CA VAL A 423 -11.67 20.53 -17.44
C VAL A 423 -13.02 19.84 -17.77
N ALA A 424 -13.93 20.54 -18.46
CA ALA A 424 -15.25 19.98 -18.79
C ALA A 424 -15.14 18.77 -19.73
N GLU A 425 -14.19 18.77 -20.65
CA GLU A 425 -13.94 17.65 -21.59
C GLU A 425 -13.44 16.41 -20.85
N ALA A 426 -12.62 16.57 -19.81
CA ALA A 426 -12.20 15.45 -18.94
C ALA A 426 -13.41 14.76 -18.30
N ARG A 427 -14.36 15.55 -17.76
CA ARG A 427 -15.58 15.03 -17.14
C ARG A 427 -16.44 14.26 -18.14
N GLU A 428 -16.58 14.78 -19.36
CA GLU A 428 -17.33 14.11 -20.42
C GLU A 428 -16.70 12.76 -20.81
N LEU A 429 -15.37 12.71 -20.97
CA LEU A 429 -14.64 11.47 -21.26
C LEU A 429 -14.79 10.43 -20.15
N VAL A 430 -14.65 10.85 -18.90
CA VAL A 430 -14.80 9.93 -17.76
C VAL A 430 -16.23 9.41 -17.68
N ASN A 431 -17.25 10.24 -17.90
CA ASN A 431 -18.65 9.79 -17.92
C ASN A 431 -18.92 8.78 -19.05
N LYS A 432 -18.31 8.95 -20.22
CA LYS A 432 -18.36 7.94 -21.29
C LYS A 432 -17.70 6.64 -20.87
N ALA A 433 -16.52 6.69 -20.21
CA ALA A 433 -15.84 5.51 -19.70
C ALA A 433 -16.69 4.76 -18.66
N ILE A 434 -17.36 5.47 -17.75
CA ILE A 434 -18.30 4.89 -16.76
C ILE A 434 -19.42 4.11 -17.48
N GLY A 435 -20.01 4.68 -18.51
CA GLY A 435 -21.05 3.99 -19.31
C GLY A 435 -20.54 2.68 -19.94
N VAL A 436 -19.31 2.69 -20.45
CA VAL A 436 -18.66 1.50 -21.01
C VAL A 436 -18.40 0.45 -19.91
N LEU A 437 -17.86 0.85 -18.75
CA LEU A 437 -17.58 -0.04 -17.64
C LEU A 437 -18.85 -0.76 -17.12
N ILE A 438 -19.90 -0.01 -16.89
CA ILE A 438 -21.19 -0.57 -16.44
C ILE A 438 -21.72 -1.60 -17.45
N SER A 439 -21.57 -1.33 -18.74
CA SER A 439 -22.07 -2.23 -19.78
C SER A 439 -21.23 -3.51 -19.95
N GLN A 440 -19.93 -3.48 -19.56
CA GLN A 440 -19.01 -4.58 -19.86
C GLN A 440 -18.73 -5.52 -18.69
N LEU A 441 -18.73 -5.06 -17.42
CA LEU A 441 -18.22 -5.83 -16.29
C LEU A 441 -18.85 -7.22 -16.16
N ASP A 442 -20.17 -7.31 -16.23
CA ASP A 442 -20.86 -8.60 -16.16
C ASP A 442 -20.72 -9.41 -17.45
N LYS A 443 -20.74 -8.75 -18.60
CA LYS A 443 -20.66 -9.43 -19.91
C LYS A 443 -19.30 -10.07 -20.17
N VAL A 444 -18.22 -9.45 -19.71
CA VAL A 444 -16.85 -9.93 -19.95
C VAL A 444 -16.46 -11.04 -18.96
N ARG A 445 -17.15 -11.14 -17.84
CA ARG A 445 -16.75 -12.03 -16.74
C ARG A 445 -16.72 -13.51 -17.13
N ASP A 446 -17.65 -13.98 -17.92
CA ASP A 446 -17.69 -15.40 -18.32
C ASP A 446 -16.57 -15.74 -19.29
N ASP A 447 -16.25 -14.84 -20.24
CA ASP A 447 -15.10 -15.00 -21.13
C ASP A 447 -13.78 -14.98 -20.33
N VAL A 448 -13.66 -14.06 -19.39
CA VAL A 448 -12.51 -13.97 -18.48
C VAL A 448 -12.33 -15.24 -17.65
N LYS A 449 -13.41 -15.79 -17.07
CA LYS A 449 -13.36 -17.06 -16.32
C LYS A 449 -12.91 -18.23 -17.18
N LYS A 450 -13.39 -18.30 -18.42
CA LYS A 450 -12.99 -19.33 -19.37
C LYS A 450 -11.48 -19.26 -19.64
N VAL A 451 -10.98 -18.07 -19.93
CA VAL A 451 -9.55 -17.83 -20.18
C VAL A 451 -8.72 -18.11 -18.92
N ALA A 452 -9.17 -17.65 -17.75
CA ALA A 452 -8.49 -17.89 -16.48
C ALA A 452 -8.33 -19.41 -16.19
N ARG A 453 -9.38 -20.20 -16.43
CA ARG A 453 -9.30 -21.66 -16.29
C ARG A 453 -8.30 -22.28 -17.25
N SER A 454 -8.24 -21.83 -18.50
CA SER A 454 -7.26 -22.35 -19.46
C SER A 454 -5.81 -21.97 -19.11
N LEU A 455 -5.61 -20.86 -18.40
CA LEU A 455 -4.30 -20.39 -17.94
C LEU A 455 -3.90 -20.96 -16.57
N SER A 456 -4.79 -21.60 -15.83
CA SER A 456 -4.57 -21.97 -14.42
C SER A 456 -3.42 -22.95 -14.17
N SER A 457 -3.09 -23.79 -15.15
CA SER A 457 -1.96 -24.72 -15.09
C SER A 457 -0.61 -24.09 -15.46
N HIS A 458 -0.60 -22.88 -16.04
CA HIS A 458 0.62 -22.23 -16.49
C HIS A 458 1.25 -21.41 -15.36
N GLY A 459 2.56 -21.61 -15.14
CA GLY A 459 3.32 -20.87 -14.13
C GLY A 459 3.93 -19.57 -14.63
N ASN A 460 3.95 -19.37 -15.94
CA ASN A 460 4.58 -18.22 -16.62
C ASN A 460 3.66 -17.65 -17.68
N ALA A 461 3.82 -16.37 -18.00
CA ALA A 461 3.14 -15.71 -19.13
C ALA A 461 3.91 -14.49 -19.61
N TYR A 462 3.89 -14.22 -20.90
CA TYR A 462 4.24 -12.91 -21.44
C TYR A 462 2.99 -12.06 -21.59
N VAL A 463 3.14 -10.74 -21.39
CA VAL A 463 2.10 -9.75 -21.68
C VAL A 463 2.68 -8.76 -22.68
N ILE A 464 2.10 -8.67 -23.85
CA ILE A 464 2.58 -7.76 -24.89
C ILE A 464 1.52 -6.71 -25.24
N SER A 465 1.97 -5.50 -25.45
CA SER A 465 1.19 -4.39 -26.00
C SER A 465 2.14 -3.33 -26.54
N GLY A 466 1.67 -2.11 -26.78
CA GLY A 466 2.52 -1.03 -27.25
C GLY A 466 1.90 0.35 -27.13
N GLY A 467 2.72 1.34 -27.45
CA GLY A 467 2.35 2.74 -27.34
C GLY A 467 2.19 3.24 -25.90
N PRO A 468 1.88 4.53 -25.76
CA PRO A 468 1.92 5.20 -24.46
C PRO A 468 0.79 4.81 -23.51
N VAL A 469 -0.27 4.17 -23.99
CA VAL A 469 -1.36 3.65 -23.15
C VAL A 469 -1.34 2.13 -23.02
N GLY A 470 -1.00 1.40 -24.08
CA GLY A 470 -1.05 -0.06 -24.09
C GLY A 470 0.08 -0.68 -23.27
N LEU A 471 1.32 -0.17 -23.39
CA LEU A 471 2.45 -0.72 -22.65
C LEU A 471 2.31 -0.58 -21.11
N PRO A 472 1.90 0.57 -20.54
CA PRO A 472 1.62 0.66 -19.11
C PRO A 472 0.50 -0.30 -18.64
N ILE A 473 -0.53 -0.55 -19.46
CA ILE A 473 -1.58 -1.53 -19.16
C ILE A 473 -1.01 -2.95 -19.19
N ALA A 474 -0.13 -3.27 -20.13
CA ALA A 474 0.56 -4.57 -20.14
C ALA A 474 1.44 -4.76 -18.90
N MET A 475 2.16 -3.72 -18.47
CA MET A 475 2.96 -3.75 -17.23
C MET A 475 2.08 -3.95 -16.00
N GLU A 476 0.95 -3.27 -15.92
CA GLU A 476 -0.04 -3.44 -14.84
C GLU A 476 -0.65 -4.84 -14.86
N THR A 477 -0.95 -5.38 -16.05
CA THR A 477 -1.44 -6.76 -16.20
C THR A 477 -0.43 -7.77 -15.66
N ALA A 478 0.84 -7.66 -16.08
CA ALA A 478 1.88 -8.54 -15.60
C ALA A 478 2.09 -8.44 -14.08
N LEU A 479 1.93 -7.25 -13.50
CA LEU A 479 1.96 -7.08 -12.05
C LEU A 479 0.78 -7.77 -11.37
N LYS A 480 -0.45 -7.56 -11.85
CA LYS A 480 -1.65 -8.19 -11.27
C LYS A 480 -1.62 -9.72 -11.37
N LEU A 481 -1.08 -10.29 -12.45
CA LEU A 481 -0.89 -11.73 -12.57
C LEU A 481 0.10 -12.28 -11.53
N LYS A 482 1.16 -11.54 -11.23
CA LYS A 482 2.12 -11.89 -10.15
C LYS A 482 1.45 -11.80 -8.78
N GLU A 483 0.78 -10.69 -8.50
CA GLU A 483 0.19 -10.40 -7.20
C GLU A 483 -1.01 -11.31 -6.89
N ALA A 484 -2.03 -11.33 -7.75
CA ALA A 484 -3.28 -12.00 -7.46
C ALA A 484 -3.31 -13.47 -7.87
N ALA A 485 -2.51 -13.90 -8.86
CA ALA A 485 -2.53 -15.26 -9.39
C ALA A 485 -1.23 -16.05 -9.16
N GLN A 486 -0.19 -15.42 -8.63
CA GLN A 486 1.14 -16.03 -8.45
C GLN A 486 1.69 -16.67 -9.74
N VAL A 487 1.50 -15.97 -10.86
CA VAL A 487 2.03 -16.33 -12.17
C VAL A 487 3.22 -15.42 -12.47
N HIS A 488 4.40 -16.00 -12.69
CA HIS A 488 5.54 -15.23 -13.18
C HIS A 488 5.20 -14.64 -14.55
N SER A 489 5.20 -13.32 -14.65
CA SER A 489 4.79 -12.64 -15.88
C SER A 489 5.62 -11.39 -16.14
N GLU A 490 5.96 -11.18 -17.41
CA GLU A 490 6.74 -10.04 -17.87
C GLU A 490 6.01 -9.31 -18.98
N ALA A 491 6.07 -7.98 -18.92
CA ALA A 491 5.46 -7.11 -19.94
C ALA A 491 6.51 -6.59 -20.90
N PHE A 492 6.19 -6.64 -22.19
CA PHE A 492 7.06 -6.11 -23.25
C PHE A 492 6.28 -5.25 -24.23
N SER A 493 6.96 -4.25 -24.80
CA SER A 493 6.52 -3.70 -26.06
C SER A 493 6.52 -4.84 -27.10
N PHE A 494 5.46 -4.93 -27.90
CA PHE A 494 5.32 -5.99 -28.90
C PHE A 494 6.50 -6.06 -29.87
N ARG A 495 7.20 -4.94 -30.10
CA ARG A 495 8.40 -4.89 -30.93
C ARG A 495 9.61 -5.43 -30.18
N GLU A 496 9.86 -4.97 -28.94
CA GLU A 496 10.96 -5.46 -28.10
C GLU A 496 10.84 -6.95 -27.77
N PHE A 497 9.60 -7.47 -27.69
CA PHE A 497 9.33 -8.88 -27.49
C PHE A 497 10.05 -9.79 -28.52
N LYS A 498 10.21 -9.29 -29.76
CA LYS A 498 10.88 -10.01 -30.85
C LYS A 498 12.41 -10.09 -30.71
N HIS A 499 12.99 -9.25 -29.83
CA HIS A 499 14.44 -9.15 -29.66
C HIS A 499 15.00 -9.99 -28.48
N GLY A 500 14.46 -11.20 -28.29
CA GLY A 500 14.93 -12.15 -27.29
C GLY A 500 13.79 -12.93 -26.64
N PRO A 501 12.84 -12.27 -25.93
CA PRO A 501 11.74 -12.94 -25.20
C PRO A 501 10.98 -13.98 -26.03
N ILE A 502 10.76 -13.74 -27.30
CA ILE A 502 10.05 -14.64 -28.22
C ILE A 502 10.69 -16.04 -28.32
N THR A 503 11.95 -16.20 -27.93
CA THR A 503 12.63 -17.51 -27.95
C THR A 503 12.07 -18.53 -26.97
N LEU A 504 11.37 -18.06 -25.91
CA LEU A 504 10.74 -18.92 -24.89
C LEU A 504 9.28 -19.25 -25.21
N VAL A 505 8.75 -18.75 -26.33
CA VAL A 505 7.37 -19.01 -26.75
C VAL A 505 7.13 -20.50 -26.93
N SER A 506 6.11 -21.02 -26.26
CA SER A 506 5.64 -22.40 -26.33
C SER A 506 4.20 -22.49 -25.87
N ARG A 507 3.60 -23.68 -25.93
CA ARG A 507 2.28 -23.89 -25.32
C ARG A 507 2.29 -23.74 -23.80
N GLU A 508 3.41 -24.04 -23.17
CA GLU A 508 3.60 -23.93 -21.71
C GLU A 508 3.92 -22.49 -21.24
N PHE A 509 4.27 -21.60 -22.19
CA PHE A 509 4.58 -20.19 -21.91
C PHE A 509 3.65 -19.28 -22.72
N PRO A 510 2.41 -19.05 -22.24
CA PRO A 510 1.39 -18.24 -22.92
C PRO A 510 1.83 -16.82 -23.19
N THR A 511 1.35 -16.26 -24.30
CA THR A 511 1.47 -14.84 -24.63
C THR A 511 0.10 -14.17 -24.58
N ILE A 512 -0.08 -13.21 -23.68
CA ILE A 512 -1.29 -12.39 -23.55
C ILE A 512 -1.04 -11.09 -24.31
N ALA A 513 -1.75 -10.87 -25.41
CA ALA A 513 -1.65 -9.67 -26.22
C ALA A 513 -2.80 -8.71 -25.93
N ILE A 514 -2.48 -7.45 -25.60
CA ILE A 514 -3.45 -6.39 -25.35
C ILE A 514 -3.43 -5.42 -26.51
N MET A 515 -4.57 -5.31 -27.20
CA MET A 515 -4.77 -4.43 -28.34
C MET A 515 -5.57 -3.21 -27.92
N PRO A 516 -4.96 -2.01 -27.82
CA PRO A 516 -5.60 -0.83 -27.25
C PRO A 516 -6.62 -0.15 -28.20
N GLY A 517 -6.81 -0.64 -29.42
CA GLY A 517 -7.80 -0.10 -30.36
C GLY A 517 -7.28 1.09 -31.18
N ASN A 518 -6.00 1.08 -31.53
CA ASN A 518 -5.35 2.14 -32.32
C ASN A 518 -4.51 1.56 -33.47
N ASP A 519 -3.71 2.38 -34.12
CA ASP A 519 -2.95 2.06 -35.36
C ASP A 519 -1.93 0.90 -35.15
N ILE A 520 -1.44 0.69 -33.91
CA ILE A 520 -0.50 -0.39 -33.62
C ILE A 520 -1.13 -1.77 -33.52
N ASP A 521 -2.44 -1.86 -33.49
CA ASP A 521 -3.15 -3.15 -33.33
C ASP A 521 -2.84 -4.12 -34.48
N GLU A 522 -2.68 -3.63 -35.71
CA GLU A 522 -2.31 -4.47 -36.85
C GLU A 522 -0.92 -5.08 -36.71
N GLU A 523 0.01 -4.32 -36.16
CA GLU A 523 1.35 -4.83 -35.88
C GLU A 523 1.35 -5.85 -34.75
N ILE A 524 0.49 -5.66 -33.71
CA ILE A 524 0.31 -6.63 -32.64
C ILE A 524 -0.27 -7.95 -33.19
N VAL A 525 -1.24 -7.88 -34.14
CA VAL A 525 -1.77 -9.06 -34.84
C VAL A 525 -0.68 -9.85 -35.56
N ASN A 526 0.25 -9.16 -36.20
CA ASN A 526 1.40 -9.81 -36.85
C ASN A 526 2.27 -10.55 -35.83
N VAL A 527 2.53 -9.96 -34.65
CA VAL A 527 3.29 -10.64 -33.58
C VAL A 527 2.52 -11.83 -33.00
N ILE A 528 1.20 -11.72 -32.82
CA ILE A 528 0.35 -12.85 -32.41
C ILE A 528 0.48 -13.98 -33.42
N SER A 529 0.42 -13.69 -34.71
CA SER A 529 0.59 -14.68 -35.77
C SER A 529 1.98 -15.34 -35.76
N GLU A 530 3.03 -14.59 -35.45
CA GLU A 530 4.38 -15.10 -35.29
C GLU A 530 4.50 -16.03 -34.05
N VAL A 531 3.87 -15.66 -32.92
CA VAL A 531 3.79 -16.51 -31.71
C VAL A 531 3.07 -17.82 -32.03
N TRP A 532 1.93 -17.71 -32.69
CA TRP A 532 1.13 -18.89 -33.06
C TRP A 532 1.88 -19.82 -34.01
N SER A 533 2.57 -19.29 -35.02
CA SER A 533 3.36 -20.07 -35.97
C SER A 533 4.54 -20.83 -35.32
N ARG A 534 4.98 -20.39 -34.15
CA ARG A 534 6.00 -21.05 -33.32
C ARG A 534 5.41 -22.04 -32.32
N GLY A 535 4.10 -22.32 -32.41
CA GLY A 535 3.39 -23.22 -31.50
C GLY A 535 3.08 -22.60 -30.12
N GLY A 536 3.14 -21.29 -29.98
CA GLY A 536 2.82 -20.59 -28.74
C GLY A 536 1.31 -20.58 -28.46
N TYR A 537 0.94 -20.55 -27.18
CA TYR A 537 -0.44 -20.36 -26.73
C TYR A 537 -0.73 -18.86 -26.62
N THR A 538 -1.80 -18.40 -27.28
CA THR A 538 -2.15 -16.98 -27.39
C THR A 538 -3.47 -16.64 -26.74
N VAL A 539 -3.48 -15.60 -25.92
CA VAL A 539 -4.67 -14.94 -25.38
C VAL A 539 -4.71 -13.49 -25.91
N VAL A 540 -5.80 -13.09 -26.53
CA VAL A 540 -5.93 -11.76 -27.11
C VAL A 540 -7.02 -10.97 -26.38
N ILE A 541 -6.69 -9.77 -25.89
CA ILE A 541 -7.63 -8.81 -25.30
C ILE A 541 -7.80 -7.68 -26.31
N THR A 542 -8.99 -7.57 -26.91
CA THR A 542 -9.27 -6.62 -28.00
C THR A 542 -10.66 -6.03 -27.91
N GLN A 543 -10.92 -4.96 -28.67
CA GLN A 543 -12.24 -4.34 -28.71
C GLN A 543 -13.23 -5.15 -29.55
N ARG A 544 -14.49 -5.20 -29.09
CA ARG A 544 -15.58 -5.88 -29.80
C ARG A 544 -15.77 -5.37 -31.22
N GLY A 545 -15.94 -6.30 -32.15
CA GLY A 545 -16.08 -6.01 -33.59
C GLY A 545 -14.76 -5.92 -34.36
N ARG A 546 -13.63 -6.29 -33.72
CA ARG A 546 -12.38 -6.56 -34.40
C ARG A 546 -12.18 -8.08 -34.52
N GLU A 547 -11.97 -8.56 -35.72
CA GLU A 547 -11.65 -9.98 -35.97
C GLU A 547 -10.17 -10.21 -35.70
N VAL A 548 -9.87 -11.16 -34.82
CA VAL A 548 -8.50 -11.55 -34.47
C VAL A 548 -8.45 -13.07 -34.28
N THR A 549 -7.30 -13.65 -34.59
CA THR A 549 -7.04 -15.09 -34.36
C THR A 549 -6.20 -15.23 -33.10
N GLY A 550 -6.61 -16.18 -32.22
CA GLY A 550 -5.88 -16.54 -31.01
C GLY A 550 -6.50 -17.80 -30.42
N ASP A 551 -5.78 -18.52 -29.55
CA ASP A 551 -6.34 -19.70 -28.85
C ASP A 551 -7.52 -19.27 -27.94
N GLN A 552 -7.46 -18.09 -27.36
CA GLN A 552 -8.53 -17.46 -26.58
C GLN A 552 -8.62 -15.97 -26.89
N VAL A 553 -9.83 -15.41 -26.88
CA VAL A 553 -10.07 -13.97 -27.08
C VAL A 553 -11.00 -13.44 -26.00
N ILE A 554 -10.65 -12.31 -25.40
CA ILE A 554 -11.49 -11.52 -24.51
C ILE A 554 -11.88 -10.22 -25.24
N TYR A 555 -13.16 -9.98 -25.41
CA TYR A 555 -13.68 -8.79 -26.06
C TYR A 555 -14.07 -7.73 -25.04
N VAL A 556 -13.34 -6.60 -25.06
CA VAL A 556 -13.66 -5.37 -24.35
C VAL A 556 -14.68 -4.57 -25.19
N GLU A 557 -15.62 -3.88 -24.56
CA GLU A 557 -16.54 -2.99 -25.28
C GLU A 557 -15.75 -1.86 -25.99
N ARG A 558 -16.32 -1.34 -27.08
CA ARG A 558 -15.64 -0.30 -27.88
C ARG A 558 -15.35 0.94 -27.07
N VAL A 559 -14.11 1.37 -27.11
CA VAL A 559 -13.62 2.60 -26.48
C VAL A 559 -13.40 3.64 -27.59
N GLY A 560 -14.32 4.60 -27.72
CA GLY A 560 -14.32 5.55 -28.83
C GLY A 560 -13.19 6.59 -28.79
N ASN A 561 -12.38 6.64 -27.73
CA ASN A 561 -11.25 7.55 -27.58
C ASN A 561 -10.10 6.85 -26.84
N ARG A 562 -8.88 6.92 -27.40
CA ARG A 562 -7.68 6.28 -26.83
C ARG A 562 -7.36 6.73 -25.39
N LEU A 563 -7.74 7.96 -25.00
CA LEU A 563 -7.57 8.47 -23.64
C LEU A 563 -8.44 7.72 -22.61
N MET A 564 -9.50 7.03 -23.05
CA MET A 564 -10.37 6.24 -22.19
C MET A 564 -9.84 4.80 -21.98
N VAL A 565 -8.91 4.34 -22.81
CA VAL A 565 -8.36 2.96 -22.70
C VAL A 565 -7.83 2.67 -21.30
N PRO A 566 -7.05 3.57 -20.64
CA PRO A 566 -6.57 3.36 -19.28
C PRO A 566 -7.66 3.46 -18.19
N LEU A 567 -8.88 3.82 -18.53
CA LEU A 567 -10.03 3.84 -17.61
C LEU A 567 -10.92 2.60 -17.77
N VAL A 568 -10.86 1.92 -18.91
CA VAL A 568 -11.78 0.82 -19.25
C VAL A 568 -11.09 -0.55 -19.19
N TYR A 569 -9.90 -0.69 -19.79
CA TYR A 569 -9.18 -1.96 -19.83
C TYR A 569 -8.74 -2.51 -18.45
N PRO A 570 -8.40 -1.64 -17.47
CA PRO A 570 -7.97 -2.13 -16.14
C PRO A 570 -8.96 -3.09 -15.51
N SER A 571 -10.25 -2.83 -15.57
CA SER A 571 -11.27 -3.73 -15.00
C SER A 571 -11.20 -5.15 -15.57
N VAL A 572 -10.91 -5.28 -16.86
CA VAL A 572 -10.84 -6.59 -17.54
C VAL A 572 -9.57 -7.34 -17.16
N ILE A 573 -8.42 -6.65 -17.14
CA ILE A 573 -7.15 -7.28 -16.78
C ILE A 573 -7.08 -7.64 -15.30
N GLN A 574 -7.71 -6.84 -14.45
CA GLN A 574 -7.85 -7.11 -13.02
C GLN A 574 -8.78 -8.30 -12.77
N LEU A 575 -9.93 -8.38 -13.49
CA LEU A 575 -10.80 -9.55 -13.44
C LEU A 575 -10.09 -10.81 -13.92
N LEU A 576 -9.25 -10.73 -14.98
CA LEU A 576 -8.46 -11.87 -15.43
C LEU A 576 -7.49 -12.35 -14.35
N ALA A 577 -6.76 -11.46 -13.72
CA ALA A 577 -5.84 -11.81 -12.64
C ALA A 577 -6.60 -12.38 -11.42
N TYR A 578 -7.74 -11.79 -11.06
CA TYR A 578 -8.61 -12.27 -9.99
C TYR A 578 -9.14 -13.69 -10.25
N GLU A 579 -9.79 -13.91 -11.39
CA GLU A 579 -10.39 -15.22 -11.73
C GLU A 579 -9.30 -16.30 -11.91
N LEU A 580 -8.10 -15.91 -12.39
CA LEU A 580 -6.95 -16.82 -12.47
C LEU A 580 -6.45 -17.19 -11.07
N GLY A 581 -6.34 -16.22 -10.15
CA GLY A 581 -5.96 -16.48 -8.76
C GLY A 581 -6.95 -17.41 -8.06
N VAL A 582 -8.25 -17.18 -8.23
CA VAL A 582 -9.30 -18.06 -7.71
C VAL A 582 -9.19 -19.48 -8.30
N ALA A 583 -8.98 -19.59 -9.61
CA ALA A 583 -8.81 -20.90 -10.28
C ALA A 583 -7.56 -21.66 -9.81
N ARG A 584 -6.54 -20.95 -9.33
CA ARG A 584 -5.30 -21.52 -8.76
C ARG A 584 -5.36 -21.73 -7.25
N GLY A 585 -6.45 -21.33 -6.57
CA GLY A 585 -6.60 -21.46 -5.13
C GLY A 585 -5.74 -20.45 -4.32
N VAL A 586 -5.36 -19.31 -4.91
CA VAL A 586 -4.60 -18.26 -4.25
C VAL A 586 -5.54 -17.37 -3.42
N ASP A 587 -5.11 -16.91 -2.24
CA ASP A 587 -5.80 -15.83 -1.51
C ASP A 587 -5.59 -14.51 -2.25
N VAL A 588 -6.58 -14.14 -3.05
CA VAL A 588 -6.51 -12.96 -3.94
C VAL A 588 -6.57 -11.63 -3.20
N ASP A 589 -7.11 -11.62 -1.97
CA ASP A 589 -7.15 -10.42 -1.13
C ASP A 589 -5.81 -10.20 -0.40
N ASN A 590 -5.16 -11.31 0.04
CA ASN A 590 -3.91 -11.27 0.81
C ASN A 590 -2.92 -12.31 0.24
N PRO A 591 -2.33 -12.05 -0.92
CA PRO A 591 -1.37 -12.96 -1.54
C PRO A 591 -0.14 -13.15 -0.66
N HIS A 592 0.41 -14.37 -0.70
CA HIS A 592 1.60 -14.72 0.07
C HIS A 592 2.80 -13.83 -0.31
N ASN A 593 3.63 -13.45 0.65
CA ASN A 593 4.82 -12.62 0.50
C ASN A 593 4.57 -11.18 0.00
N LEU A 594 3.36 -10.66 0.08
CA LEU A 594 3.07 -9.29 -0.33
C LEU A 594 2.20 -8.57 0.71
N SER A 595 2.54 -7.32 1.03
CA SER A 595 1.73 -6.43 1.88
C SER A 595 1.20 -5.23 1.10
N LYS A 596 0.06 -4.67 1.53
CA LYS A 596 -0.59 -3.53 0.87
C LYS A 596 0.27 -2.28 0.84
N VAL A 597 1.13 -2.08 1.82
CA VAL A 597 2.00 -0.90 1.96
C VAL A 597 3.43 -1.34 2.24
N VAL A 598 4.35 -0.88 1.41
CA VAL A 598 5.80 -1.05 1.63
C VAL A 598 6.31 0.25 2.26
N THR A 599 6.74 0.19 3.51
CA THR A 599 7.11 1.39 4.29
C THR A 599 8.59 1.42 4.69
N THR A 600 9.41 0.59 4.07
CA THR A 600 10.88 0.57 4.25
C THR A 600 11.63 0.64 2.93
#